data_8d76a76efde6be918d9fb7af56164ee2
#
_entry.id   8d76a76efde6be918d9fb7af56164ee2
#
_cell.length_a   1.000
_cell.length_b   1.000
_cell.length_c   1.000
_cell.angle_alpha   90.00
_cell.angle_beta   90.00
_cell.angle_gamma   90.00
#
_symmetry.space_group_name_H-M   'P 1'
#
loop_
_entity.id
_entity.type
_entity.pdbx_description
1 polymer ?
#
loop_
_entity_poly.entity_id
_entity_poly.type
_entity_poly.pdbx_seq_one_letter_code
_entity_poly.pdbx_strand_id
1 'polypeptide(L)' 'MADQLRGKVKWFNEGKGFGFIESGGKDYFVHFSAIQSNGFKTLPEGANVLFKAGKGQKGLQAEEVELIK' A
#
# COMPACT_ATOMS: atom_id res chain seq x y z
N MET A 1 -9.84 -16.49 -5.47
CA MET A 1 -10.18 -15.18 -6.01
C MET A 1 -9.38 -14.11 -5.35
N ALA A 2 -8.79 -13.27 -6.14
CA ALA A 2 -7.97 -12.21 -5.62
C ALA A 2 -8.89 -11.08 -5.17
N ASP A 3 -8.94 -10.86 -3.88
CA ASP A 3 -9.75 -9.78 -3.34
C ASP A 3 -8.89 -8.55 -3.23
N GLN A 4 -8.89 -7.76 -4.30
CA GLN A 4 -8.19 -6.50 -4.27
C GLN A 4 -9.03 -5.44 -3.59
N LEU A 5 -8.40 -4.68 -2.73
CA LEU A 5 -9.04 -3.59 -2.02
C LEU A 5 -8.57 -2.29 -2.62
N ARG A 6 -9.43 -1.28 -2.53
CA ARG A 6 -9.08 0.05 -2.98
C ARG A 6 -8.82 0.91 -1.75
N GLY A 7 -7.70 1.63 -1.75
CA GLY A 7 -7.37 2.47 -0.62
C GLY A 7 -6.68 3.74 -1.03
N LYS A 8 -6.35 4.55 -0.05
CA LYS A 8 -5.61 5.79 -0.23
C LYS A 8 -4.36 5.76 0.60
N VAL A 9 -3.28 6.27 0.03
CA VAL A 9 -2.01 6.38 0.76
C VAL A 9 -2.13 7.48 1.80
N LYS A 10 -1.99 7.12 3.07
CA LYS A 10 -1.97 8.11 4.13
C LYS A 10 -0.65 8.88 4.14
N TRP A 11 0.43 8.13 4.07
CA TRP A 11 1.76 8.69 3.93
C TRP A 11 2.71 7.58 3.54
N PHE A 12 3.83 7.97 2.98
CA PHE A 12 4.86 7.01 2.61
C PHE A 12 6.22 7.68 2.75
N ASN A 13 7.13 7.02 3.45
CA ASN A 13 8.47 7.52 3.66
C ASN A 13 9.43 6.82 2.71
N GLU A 14 9.86 7.54 1.67
CA GLU A 14 10.75 6.97 0.66
C GLU A 14 12.11 6.58 1.24
N GLY A 15 12.59 7.35 2.19
CA GLY A 15 13.89 7.07 2.79
C GLY A 15 13.91 5.77 3.57
N LYS A 16 12.80 5.44 4.21
CA LYS A 16 12.70 4.21 4.99
C LYS A 16 12.03 3.09 4.22
N GLY A 17 11.32 3.41 3.16
CA GLY A 17 10.70 2.43 2.29
C GLY A 17 9.43 1.82 2.82
N PHE A 18 8.67 2.55 3.63
CA PHE A 18 7.39 2.05 4.12
C PHE A 18 6.42 3.19 4.38
N GLY A 19 5.15 2.82 4.50
CA GLY A 19 4.11 3.78 4.79
C GLY A 19 2.83 3.08 5.17
N PHE A 20 1.72 3.80 5.06
CA PHE A 20 0.41 3.26 5.39
C PHE A 20 -0.62 3.62 4.34
N ILE A 21 -1.52 2.68 4.09
CA ILE A 21 -2.65 2.86 3.20
C ILE A 21 -3.91 2.72 4.03
N GLU A 22 -4.85 3.64 3.84
CA GLU A 22 -6.13 3.57 4.51
C GLU A 22 -7.17 2.97 3.59
N SER A 23 -7.92 1.99 4.09
CA SER A 23 -8.99 1.37 3.33
C SER A 23 -10.07 0.90 4.28
N GLY A 24 -11.30 1.33 4.05
CA GLY A 24 -12.44 0.90 4.85
C GLY A 24 -12.31 1.20 6.33
N GLY A 25 -11.66 2.30 6.67
CA GLY A 25 -11.47 2.69 8.07
C GLY A 25 -10.34 1.96 8.77
N LYS A 26 -9.54 1.19 8.02
CA LYS A 26 -8.40 0.45 8.57
C LYS A 26 -7.12 0.93 7.92
N ASP A 27 -6.03 0.88 8.68
CA ASP A 27 -4.71 1.23 8.19
C ASP A 27 -3.94 -0.05 7.85
N TYR A 28 -3.35 -0.08 6.66
CA TYR A 28 -2.58 -1.23 6.21
C TYR A 28 -1.13 -0.79 6.03
N PHE A 29 -0.22 -1.50 6.66
CA PHE A 29 1.21 -1.25 6.50
C PHE A 29 1.62 -1.64 5.08
N VAL A 30 2.43 -0.80 4.44
CA VAL A 30 2.94 -1.10 3.11
C VAL A 30 4.45 -0.89 3.10
N HIS A 31 5.16 -1.87 2.55
CA HIS A 31 6.61 -1.80 2.37
C HIS A 31 6.89 -1.64 0.88
N PHE A 32 8.01 -0.97 0.55
CA PHE A 32 8.31 -0.70 -0.86
C PHE A 32 8.40 -1.98 -1.69
N SER A 33 8.76 -3.09 -1.07
CA SER A 33 8.85 -4.36 -1.78
C SER A 33 7.48 -4.88 -2.22
N ALA A 34 6.41 -4.37 -1.63
CA ALA A 34 5.06 -4.76 -2.00
C ALA A 34 4.48 -3.89 -3.11
N ILE A 35 5.18 -2.84 -3.50
CA ILE A 35 4.70 -1.93 -4.53
C ILE A 35 5.04 -2.50 -5.91
N GLN A 36 4.00 -2.69 -6.72
CA GLN A 36 4.15 -3.17 -8.09
C GLN A 36 4.05 -1.99 -9.04
N SER A 37 5.15 -1.32 -9.27
CA SER A 37 5.16 -0.24 -10.22
C SER A 37 6.44 -0.28 -11.04
N ASN A 38 6.34 0.18 -12.27
CA ASN A 38 7.46 0.16 -13.18
C ASN A 38 8.38 1.34 -12.88
N GLY A 39 9.44 1.08 -12.15
CA GLY A 39 10.48 2.07 -11.93
C GLY A 39 10.37 2.88 -10.67
N PHE A 40 9.19 3.06 -10.12
CA PHE A 40 9.03 3.86 -8.92
C PHE A 40 8.48 3.02 -7.79
N LYS A 41 9.25 2.95 -6.72
CA LYS A 41 8.83 2.23 -5.53
C LYS A 41 8.43 3.22 -4.44
N THR A 42 7.57 4.15 -4.81
CA THR A 42 7.11 5.17 -3.91
C THR A 42 5.62 5.41 -4.14
N LEU A 43 4.95 5.88 -3.09
CA LEU A 43 3.52 6.15 -3.16
C LEU A 43 3.28 7.60 -2.76
N PRO A 44 2.75 8.42 -3.68
CA PRO A 44 2.42 9.80 -3.32
C PRO A 44 1.31 9.82 -2.28
N GLU A 45 1.43 10.75 -1.34
CA GLU A 45 0.42 10.92 -0.31
C GLU A 45 -0.93 11.25 -0.95
N GLY A 46 -1.97 10.56 -0.49
CA GLY A 46 -3.31 10.76 -1.03
C GLY A 46 -3.60 10.02 -2.32
N ALA A 47 -2.64 9.29 -2.86
CA ALA A 47 -2.85 8.54 -4.10
C ALA A 47 -3.78 7.36 -3.89
N ASN A 48 -4.56 7.05 -4.91
CA ASN A 48 -5.43 5.87 -4.88
C ASN A 48 -4.64 4.65 -5.32
N VAL A 49 -4.86 3.55 -4.62
CA VAL A 49 -4.14 2.31 -4.90
C VAL A 49 -5.09 1.11 -4.83
N LEU A 50 -4.70 0.04 -5.52
CA LEU A 50 -5.30 -1.27 -5.35
C LEU A 50 -4.26 -2.15 -4.66
N PHE A 51 -4.71 -2.98 -3.75
CA PHE A 51 -3.81 -3.84 -3.02
C PHE A 51 -4.55 -5.05 -2.49
N LYS A 52 -3.80 -6.04 -2.06
CA LYS A 52 -4.37 -7.20 -1.38
C LYS A 52 -4.08 -7.08 0.11
N ALA A 53 -5.09 -7.35 0.92
CA ALA A 53 -4.90 -7.33 2.37
C ALA A 53 -4.23 -8.61 2.80
N GLY A 54 -3.24 -8.46 3.67
CA GLY A 54 -2.56 -9.60 4.27
C GLY A 54 -2.30 -9.33 5.73
N LYS A 55 -1.74 -10.31 6.41
CA LYS A 55 -1.33 -10.16 7.79
C LYS A 55 0.16 -10.37 7.89
N GLY A 56 0.83 -9.44 8.51
CA GLY A 56 2.25 -9.55 8.78
C GLY A 56 2.53 -9.47 10.26
N GLN A 57 3.80 -9.34 10.60
CA GLN A 57 4.19 -9.26 12.00
C GLN A 57 3.63 -8.02 12.68
N LYS A 58 3.38 -6.99 11.93
CA LYS A 58 2.86 -5.74 12.46
C LYS A 58 1.35 -5.62 12.36
N GLY A 59 0.68 -6.69 11.97
CA GLY A 59 -0.76 -6.68 11.81
C GLY A 59 -1.17 -6.64 10.35
N LEU A 60 -2.15 -5.82 10.02
CA LEU A 60 -2.63 -5.72 8.64
C LEU A 60 -1.57 -5.10 7.75
N GLN A 61 -1.35 -5.70 6.59
CA GLN A 61 -0.41 -5.15 5.63
C GLN A 61 -0.97 -5.23 4.21
N ALA A 62 -0.51 -4.31 3.37
CA ALA A 62 -0.90 -4.26 1.97
C ALA A 62 0.13 -5.03 1.15
N GLU A 63 -0.35 -5.85 0.21
CA GLU A 63 0.49 -6.62 -0.68
C GLU A 63 0.07 -6.36 -2.10
N GLU A 64 1.01 -6.52 -3.03
CA GLU A 64 0.75 -6.32 -4.46
C GLU A 64 0.07 -4.98 -4.72
N VAL A 65 0.69 -3.93 -4.22
CA VAL A 65 0.13 -2.58 -4.30
C VAL A 65 0.37 -1.99 -5.67
N GLU A 66 -0.71 -1.46 -6.28
CA GLU A 66 -0.63 -0.79 -7.57
C GLU A 66 -1.23 0.60 -7.47
N LEU A 67 -0.58 1.56 -8.08
CA LEU A 67 -1.14 2.90 -8.18
C LEU A 67 -2.25 2.91 -9.22
N ILE A 68 -3.38 3.53 -8.87
CA ILE A 68 -4.49 3.72 -9.79
C ILE A 68 -4.40 5.13 -10.34
N LYS A 69 -4.46 5.24 -11.64
CA LYS A 69 -4.49 6.57 -12.27
C LYS A 69 -5.89 7.13 -12.35
#